data_11c4875079b2e6cfefd4c917b8dd8a63
#
_entry.id   11c4875079b2e6cfefd4c917b8dd8a63
#
_cell.length_a   1.000
_cell.length_b   1.000
_cell.length_c   1.000
_cell.angle_alpha   90.00
_cell.angle_beta   90.00
_cell.angle_gamma   90.00
#
_symmetry.space_group_name_H-M   'P 1'
#
loop_
_entity.id
_entity.type
_entity.pdbx_description
1 polymer ?
#
loop_
_entity_poly.entity_id
_entity_poly.type
_entity_poly.pdbx_seq_one_letter_code
_entity_poly.pdbx_strand_id
1 'polypeptide(L)'
;PREINYWTQHFQNPTNNLNNISSSSKIKNRTKVVAGKKGPINIIQPIYFNDTICYILPKGFLECKNHESDEKIFSIDIKIDGNKKYEVIRGGLAYFDNKIVLVDAYGQILLIDSNDGNKIWEKNIEFPILSPPLIYRNNIYFISSDNRLFSLSLETGNIKWSFQTIAETKKSLITASPIAFENTIIAPFSNGELVAFSHDDGR
;
A
#
# COMPACT_ATOMS: atom_id res chain seq x y z
N PRO A 1 14.36 12.47 19.29
CA PRO A 1 14.07 12.43 17.86
C PRO A 1 15.09 11.51 17.19
N ARG A 2 14.60 10.66 16.30
CA ARG A 2 15.44 9.73 15.52
C ARG A 2 15.41 10.14 14.05
N GLU A 3 16.53 9.97 13.36
CA GLU A 3 16.53 10.02 11.90
C GLU A 3 15.73 8.82 11.37
N ILE A 4 14.87 9.07 10.38
CA ILE A 4 14.07 8.03 9.75
C ILE A 4 14.65 7.79 8.37
N ASN A 5 15.13 6.57 8.15
CA ASN A 5 15.71 6.14 6.89
C ASN A 5 14.77 5.22 6.10
N TYR A 6 13.50 5.09 6.54
CA TYR A 6 12.50 4.26 5.86
C TYR A 6 11.07 4.73 6.15
N TRP A 7 10.21 4.60 5.16
CA TRP A 7 8.77 4.77 5.23
C TRP A 7 8.14 3.68 4.35
N THR A 8 8.08 2.47 4.90
CA THR A 8 7.84 1.26 4.11
C THR A 8 6.38 0.96 3.82
N GLN A 9 5.46 1.60 4.54
CA GLN A 9 4.03 1.44 4.37
C GLN A 9 3.26 2.61 4.98
N HIS A 10 1.93 2.56 4.92
CA HIS A 10 1.08 3.62 5.50
C HIS A 10 1.45 3.86 6.97
N PHE A 11 1.56 5.12 7.37
CA PHE A 11 2.05 5.53 8.69
C PHE A 11 3.39 4.92 9.12
N GLN A 12 4.28 4.64 8.16
CA GLN A 12 5.68 4.24 8.36
C GLN A 12 5.89 2.76 8.73
N ASN A 13 5.11 2.20 9.63
CA ASN A 13 5.34 0.87 10.20
C ASN A 13 4.02 0.12 10.45
N PRO A 14 4.06 -1.20 10.72
CA PRO A 14 2.85 -2.02 10.91
C PRO A 14 1.95 -1.61 12.09
N THR A 15 2.50 -0.92 13.09
CA THR A 15 1.72 -0.48 14.25
C THR A 15 1.04 0.87 14.04
N ASN A 16 1.26 1.53 12.88
CA ASN A 16 0.83 2.89 12.59
C ASN A 16 1.23 3.91 13.67
N ASN A 17 2.29 3.61 14.41
CA ASN A 17 2.80 4.47 15.46
C ASN A 17 4.02 5.24 14.97
N LEU A 18 3.82 6.50 14.64
CA LEU A 18 4.89 7.39 14.21
C LEU A 18 5.84 7.68 15.38
N ASN A 19 7.10 7.36 15.19
CA ASN A 19 8.13 7.77 16.14
C ASN A 19 8.34 9.29 16.09
N ASN A 20 8.82 9.88 17.20
CA ASN A 20 9.27 11.26 17.19
C ASN A 20 10.41 11.43 16.18
N ILE A 21 10.13 12.14 15.10
CA ILE A 21 11.04 12.36 13.98
C ILE A 21 11.89 13.60 14.28
N SER A 22 13.20 13.50 14.12
CA SER A 22 14.05 14.69 14.04
C SER A 22 13.95 15.29 12.65
N SER A 23 13.68 16.59 12.60
CA SER A 23 13.66 17.33 11.35
C SER A 23 14.79 18.37 11.39
N SER A 24 15.63 18.43 10.38
CA SER A 24 16.53 19.56 10.21
C SER A 24 15.71 20.80 9.80
N SER A 25 16.02 21.95 10.37
CA SER A 25 15.36 23.21 10.00
C SER A 25 15.57 23.63 8.53
N LYS A 26 16.47 22.96 7.82
CA LYS A 26 16.77 23.22 6.40
C LYS A 26 16.31 22.05 5.54
N ILE A 27 15.35 22.30 4.66
CA ILE A 27 15.00 21.38 3.58
C ILE A 27 16.18 21.37 2.61
N LYS A 28 16.97 20.31 2.63
CA LYS A 28 18.15 20.18 1.79
C LYS A 28 17.78 19.90 0.32
N ASN A 29 16.76 19.06 0.10
CA ASN A 29 16.34 18.66 -1.24
C ASN A 29 14.81 18.73 -1.36
N ARG A 30 14.34 19.19 -2.52
CA ARG A 30 12.95 19.09 -2.94
C ARG A 30 12.90 18.25 -4.21
N THR A 31 12.32 17.06 -4.10
CA THR A 31 12.04 16.26 -5.27
C THR A 31 10.62 16.52 -5.74
N LYS A 32 10.47 16.98 -6.98
CA LYS A 32 9.16 17.13 -7.60
C LYS A 32 8.71 15.78 -8.18
N VAL A 33 7.92 15.05 -7.42
CA VAL A 33 7.46 13.73 -7.79
C VAL A 33 6.50 13.77 -8.99
N VAL A 34 5.69 14.83 -9.12
CA VAL A 34 4.77 15.00 -10.25
C VAL A 34 4.82 16.44 -10.74
N ALA A 35 5.20 16.61 -12.00
CA ALA A 35 5.00 17.83 -12.76
C ALA A 35 4.04 17.49 -13.90
N GLY A 36 2.76 17.73 -13.75
CA GLY A 36 1.88 17.36 -14.83
C GLY A 36 0.54 18.07 -14.82
N LYS A 37 -0.02 18.15 -16.03
CA LYS A 37 -1.38 18.58 -16.34
C LYS A 37 -2.40 17.84 -15.44
N LYS A 38 -3.56 18.45 -15.20
CA LYS A 38 -4.70 17.88 -14.48
C LYS A 38 -4.86 16.38 -14.81
N GLY A 39 -4.51 15.54 -13.85
CA GLY A 39 -4.70 14.09 -13.88
C GLY A 39 -5.64 13.67 -12.76
N PRO A 40 -6.01 12.39 -12.70
CA PRO A 40 -6.80 11.85 -11.59
C PRO A 40 -6.09 12.10 -10.26
N ILE A 41 -6.88 12.29 -9.23
CA ILE A 41 -6.35 12.51 -7.87
C ILE A 41 -5.71 11.21 -7.40
N ASN A 42 -4.38 11.21 -7.29
CA ASN A 42 -3.65 10.11 -6.70
C ASN A 42 -3.58 10.32 -5.18
N ILE A 43 -4.19 9.40 -4.43
CA ILE A 43 -4.23 9.44 -2.96
C ILE A 43 -3.21 8.46 -2.36
N ILE A 44 -2.52 7.68 -3.18
CA ILE A 44 -1.54 6.70 -2.71
C ILE A 44 -0.29 7.42 -2.22
N GLN A 45 0.07 7.14 -0.97
CA GLN A 45 1.29 7.68 -0.37
C GLN A 45 2.52 7.00 -0.97
N PRO A 46 3.61 7.76 -1.23
CA PRO A 46 4.89 7.16 -1.62
C PRO A 46 5.47 6.35 -0.46
N ILE A 47 6.29 5.36 -0.79
CA ILE A 47 7.10 4.61 0.18
C ILE A 47 8.57 4.96 -0.01
N TYR A 48 9.34 4.86 1.08
CA TYR A 48 10.78 5.15 1.10
C TYR A 48 11.53 4.04 1.85
N PHE A 49 12.57 3.51 1.24
CA PHE A 49 13.43 2.46 1.79
C PHE A 49 14.78 2.44 1.05
N ASN A 50 15.86 2.17 1.74
CA ASN A 50 17.20 1.99 1.13
C ASN A 50 17.52 3.07 0.07
N ASP A 51 17.38 4.35 0.42
CA ASP A 51 17.56 5.51 -0.46
C ASP A 51 16.69 5.50 -1.74
N THR A 52 15.70 4.64 -1.79
CA THR A 52 14.74 4.53 -2.89
C THR A 52 13.39 5.12 -2.49
N ILE A 53 12.84 5.98 -3.35
CA ILE A 53 11.47 6.45 -3.25
C ILE A 53 10.63 5.83 -4.36
N CYS A 54 9.51 5.20 -4.00
CA CYS A 54 8.55 4.64 -4.96
C CYS A 54 7.20 5.34 -4.83
N TYR A 55 6.62 5.67 -5.97
CA TYR A 55 5.34 6.38 -6.07
C TYR A 55 4.59 6.02 -7.35
N ILE A 56 3.29 6.29 -7.36
CA ILE A 56 2.45 6.04 -8.52
C ILE A 56 2.19 7.33 -9.27
N LEU A 57 2.49 7.31 -10.56
CA LEU A 57 2.17 8.40 -11.48
C LEU A 57 0.71 8.38 -11.90
N PRO A 58 0.11 9.57 -12.21
CA PRO A 58 -1.32 9.65 -12.60
C PRO A 58 -1.73 8.81 -13.80
N LYS A 59 -0.77 8.37 -14.62
CA LYS A 59 -1.01 7.54 -15.80
C LYS A 59 -1.02 6.04 -15.52
N GLY A 60 -0.92 5.61 -14.25
CA GLY A 60 -0.87 4.20 -13.88
C GLY A 60 0.50 3.56 -14.07
N PHE A 61 1.56 4.28 -13.72
CA PHE A 61 2.92 3.76 -13.66
C PHE A 61 3.41 3.79 -12.21
N LEU A 62 3.94 2.69 -11.74
CA LEU A 62 4.76 2.66 -10.53
C LEU A 62 6.18 3.03 -10.94
N GLU A 63 6.72 4.08 -10.36
CA GLU A 63 8.09 4.52 -10.59
C GLU A 63 8.87 4.49 -9.28
N CYS A 64 10.07 3.92 -9.32
CA CYS A 64 11.03 3.91 -8.23
C CYS A 64 12.32 4.58 -8.67
N LYS A 65 12.87 5.44 -7.83
CA LYS A 65 14.11 6.16 -8.10
C LYS A 65 14.96 6.31 -6.85
N ASN A 66 16.26 6.47 -7.05
CA ASN A 66 17.17 6.81 -5.98
C ASN A 66 16.88 8.24 -5.49
N HIS A 67 16.77 8.42 -4.19
CA HIS A 67 16.42 9.71 -3.58
C HIS A 67 17.53 10.75 -3.71
N GLU A 68 18.80 10.33 -3.65
CA GLU A 68 19.93 11.25 -3.67
C GLU A 68 20.35 11.64 -5.09
N SER A 69 20.50 10.64 -5.98
CA SER A 69 20.91 10.86 -7.36
C SER A 69 19.77 11.27 -8.30
N ASP A 70 18.51 11.11 -7.89
CA ASP A 70 17.30 11.27 -8.72
C ASP A 70 17.26 10.30 -9.93
N GLU A 71 18.15 9.32 -9.95
CA GLU A 71 18.22 8.31 -11.01
C GLU A 71 17.06 7.33 -10.90
N LYS A 72 16.40 7.09 -12.03
CA LYS A 72 15.32 6.14 -12.11
C LYS A 72 15.84 4.70 -12.06
N ILE A 73 15.36 3.92 -11.09
CA ILE A 73 15.68 2.50 -10.96
C ILE A 73 14.82 1.71 -11.93
N PHE A 74 13.48 1.86 -11.83
CA PHE A 74 12.54 1.26 -12.78
C PHE A 74 11.26 2.08 -12.90
N SER A 75 10.48 1.78 -13.94
CA SER A 75 9.12 2.27 -14.09
C SER A 75 8.29 1.21 -14.81
N ILE A 76 7.22 0.74 -14.18
CA ILE A 76 6.36 -0.32 -14.71
C ILE A 76 4.94 0.16 -14.90
N ASP A 77 4.29 -0.33 -15.96
CA ASP A 77 2.87 -0.12 -16.18
C ASP A 77 2.07 -1.06 -15.25
N ILE A 78 1.24 -0.47 -14.39
CA ILE A 78 0.42 -1.22 -13.43
C ILE A 78 -1.05 -1.30 -13.83
N LYS A 79 -1.40 -0.82 -15.03
CA LYS A 79 -2.78 -0.87 -15.51
C LYS A 79 -3.19 -2.30 -15.83
N ILE A 80 -4.41 -2.64 -15.46
CA ILE A 80 -5.09 -3.85 -15.93
C ILE A 80 -5.58 -3.55 -17.34
N ASP A 81 -5.18 -4.35 -18.33
CA ASP A 81 -5.54 -4.17 -19.74
C ASP A 81 -5.26 -2.78 -20.32
N GLY A 82 -4.32 -2.66 -21.23
CA GLY A 82 -3.70 -1.45 -21.78
C GLY A 82 -4.61 -0.32 -22.28
N ASN A 83 -5.94 -0.43 -22.19
CA ASN A 83 -6.92 0.53 -22.69
C ASN A 83 -7.78 1.23 -21.63
N LYS A 84 -7.64 0.90 -20.33
CA LYS A 84 -8.44 1.58 -19.30
C LYS A 84 -7.71 2.82 -18.81
N LYS A 85 -8.37 3.97 -18.87
CA LYS A 85 -7.89 5.17 -18.16
C LYS A 85 -7.91 4.87 -16.68
N TYR A 86 -6.75 4.94 -16.05
CA TYR A 86 -6.59 4.93 -14.60
C TYR A 86 -7.13 6.26 -14.08
N GLU A 87 -8.40 6.32 -13.70
CA GLU A 87 -9.05 7.59 -13.31
C GLU A 87 -8.92 7.91 -11.84
N VAL A 88 -8.90 6.88 -10.98
CA VAL A 88 -8.76 7.06 -9.53
C VAL A 88 -7.86 5.96 -9.00
N ILE A 89 -6.71 6.33 -8.48
CA ILE A 89 -5.79 5.38 -7.86
C ILE A 89 -6.00 5.45 -6.36
N ARG A 90 -6.60 4.40 -5.81
CA ARG A 90 -6.78 4.15 -4.38
C ARG A 90 -6.11 2.84 -4.02
N GLY A 91 -6.04 2.54 -2.74
CA GLY A 91 -5.29 1.41 -2.24
C GLY A 91 -3.97 1.89 -1.63
N GLY A 92 -2.87 1.28 -2.00
CA GLY A 92 -1.59 1.69 -1.43
C GLY A 92 -0.40 0.87 -1.87
N LEU A 93 0.74 1.29 -1.35
CA LEU A 93 2.02 0.62 -1.47
C LEU A 93 2.50 0.19 -0.09
N ALA A 94 3.17 -0.96 -0.02
CA ALA A 94 3.95 -1.37 1.13
C ALA A 94 5.21 -2.09 0.66
N TYR A 95 6.29 -1.96 1.44
CA TYR A 95 7.59 -2.59 1.16
C TYR A 95 7.99 -3.49 2.32
N PHE A 96 8.50 -4.65 2.00
CA PHE A 96 9.12 -5.57 2.95
C PHE A 96 10.07 -6.53 2.21
N ASP A 97 11.28 -6.67 2.72
CA ASP A 97 12.26 -7.67 2.27
C ASP A 97 12.42 -7.73 0.72
N ASN A 98 12.85 -6.62 0.14
CA ASN A 98 13.04 -6.44 -1.31
C ASN A 98 11.78 -6.67 -2.17
N LYS A 99 10.60 -6.58 -1.57
CA LYS A 99 9.33 -6.76 -2.24
C LYS A 99 8.43 -5.55 -2.03
N ILE A 100 7.76 -5.12 -3.08
CA ILE A 100 6.75 -4.08 -3.05
C ILE A 100 5.39 -4.73 -3.30
N VAL A 101 4.48 -4.53 -2.39
CA VAL A 101 3.06 -4.86 -2.57
C VAL A 101 2.33 -3.61 -3.03
N LEU A 102 1.60 -3.73 -4.12
CA LEU A 102 0.64 -2.73 -4.59
C LEU A 102 -0.75 -3.32 -4.54
N VAL A 103 -1.70 -2.56 -4.00
CA VAL A 103 -3.13 -2.86 -4.08
C VAL A 103 -3.88 -1.64 -4.61
N ASP A 104 -4.95 -1.85 -5.37
CA ASP A 104 -5.67 -0.75 -5.99
C ASP A 104 -7.20 -0.86 -5.93
N ALA A 105 -7.86 0.22 -6.36
CA ALA A 105 -9.32 0.32 -6.40
C ALA A 105 -9.98 -0.56 -7.48
N TYR A 106 -9.21 -1.28 -8.28
CA TYR A 106 -9.73 -2.23 -9.26
C TYR A 106 -9.69 -3.67 -8.75
N GLY A 107 -9.24 -3.87 -7.50
CA GLY A 107 -9.07 -5.19 -6.89
C GLY A 107 -7.76 -5.88 -7.25
N GLN A 108 -6.86 -5.18 -7.92
CA GLN A 108 -5.56 -5.71 -8.31
C GLN A 108 -4.63 -5.76 -7.10
N ILE A 109 -3.87 -6.84 -7.02
CA ILE A 109 -2.82 -7.04 -6.03
C ILE A 109 -1.58 -7.49 -6.78
N LEU A 110 -0.51 -6.71 -6.70
CA LEU A 110 0.78 -7.01 -7.32
C LEU A 110 1.84 -7.23 -6.25
N LEU A 111 2.65 -8.25 -6.42
CA LEU A 111 3.95 -8.37 -5.75
C LEU A 111 5.05 -8.14 -6.77
N ILE A 112 5.94 -7.21 -6.47
CA ILE A 112 6.96 -6.68 -7.37
C ILE A 112 8.30 -6.76 -6.68
N ASP A 113 9.35 -7.20 -7.39
CA ASP A 113 10.72 -7.10 -6.91
C ASP A 113 11.14 -5.62 -6.89
N SER A 114 11.65 -5.15 -5.76
CA SER A 114 12.02 -3.74 -5.59
C SER A 114 13.33 -3.35 -6.28
N ASN A 115 14.11 -4.32 -6.73
CA ASN A 115 15.40 -4.06 -7.37
C ASN A 115 15.27 -3.74 -8.86
N ASP A 116 14.34 -4.40 -9.54
CA ASP A 116 14.21 -4.32 -11.00
C ASP A 116 12.79 -4.04 -11.51
N GLY A 117 11.79 -4.08 -10.61
CA GLY A 117 10.39 -3.86 -10.97
C GLY A 117 9.69 -5.07 -11.60
N ASN A 118 10.32 -6.25 -11.63
CA ASN A 118 9.69 -7.44 -12.17
C ASN A 118 8.50 -7.88 -11.31
N LYS A 119 7.38 -8.21 -11.95
CA LYS A 119 6.23 -8.79 -11.26
C LYS A 119 6.56 -10.22 -10.83
N ILE A 120 6.49 -10.48 -9.51
CA ILE A 120 6.66 -11.81 -8.93
C ILE A 120 5.36 -12.59 -9.07
N TRP A 121 4.25 -11.98 -8.69
CA TRP A 121 2.91 -12.49 -8.92
C TRP A 121 1.88 -11.37 -8.99
N GLU A 122 0.74 -11.67 -9.58
CA GLU A 122 -0.42 -10.80 -9.72
C GLU A 122 -1.69 -11.55 -9.38
N LYS A 123 -2.59 -10.91 -8.65
CA LYS A 123 -3.94 -11.40 -8.36
C LYS A 123 -4.95 -10.30 -8.52
N ASN A 124 -6.18 -10.71 -8.78
CA ASN A 124 -7.33 -9.81 -8.79
C ASN A 124 -8.44 -10.41 -7.92
N ILE A 125 -9.06 -9.55 -7.11
CA ILE A 125 -10.29 -9.86 -6.38
C ILE A 125 -11.44 -9.07 -7.01
N GLU A 126 -12.67 -9.58 -6.82
CA GLU A 126 -13.86 -8.98 -7.45
C GLU A 126 -14.22 -7.59 -6.90
N PHE A 127 -13.68 -7.22 -5.74
CA PHE A 127 -14.03 -5.99 -5.04
C PHE A 127 -12.88 -4.98 -5.04
N PRO A 128 -13.19 -3.67 -5.21
CA PRO A 128 -12.20 -2.62 -5.03
C PRO A 128 -11.50 -2.71 -3.69
N ILE A 129 -10.17 -2.53 -3.66
CA ILE A 129 -9.41 -2.44 -2.42
C ILE A 129 -9.30 -0.96 -2.07
N LEU A 130 -9.79 -0.59 -0.90
CA LEU A 130 -9.87 0.81 -0.49
C LEU A 130 -8.82 1.19 0.54
N SER A 131 -8.35 0.24 1.35
CA SER A 131 -7.33 0.47 2.35
C SER A 131 -5.93 0.34 1.77
N PRO A 132 -4.94 1.08 2.28
CA PRO A 132 -3.54 0.74 2.07
C PRO A 132 -3.22 -0.66 2.62
N PRO A 133 -2.29 -1.41 1.97
CA PRO A 133 -1.90 -2.72 2.44
C PRO A 133 -1.01 -2.60 3.68
N LEU A 134 -1.17 -3.56 4.59
CA LEU A 134 -0.27 -3.83 5.70
C LEU A 134 0.52 -5.09 5.37
N ILE A 135 1.84 -5.05 5.48
CA ILE A 135 2.68 -6.25 5.46
C ILE A 135 3.12 -6.53 6.89
N TYR A 136 2.82 -7.73 7.38
CA TYR A 136 3.24 -8.17 8.70
C TYR A 136 3.46 -9.68 8.75
N ARG A 137 4.62 -10.13 9.27
CA ARG A 137 4.99 -11.55 9.42
C ARG A 137 4.70 -12.39 8.17
N ASN A 138 5.18 -11.92 7.00
CA ASN A 138 5.02 -12.60 5.71
C ASN A 138 3.57 -12.74 5.20
N ASN A 139 2.66 -11.93 5.73
CA ASN A 139 1.28 -11.83 5.25
C ASN A 139 0.97 -10.41 4.82
N ILE A 140 0.02 -10.30 3.87
CA ILE A 140 -0.53 -9.04 3.39
C ILE A 140 -1.95 -8.92 3.91
N TYR A 141 -2.29 -7.77 4.50
CA TYR A 141 -3.63 -7.46 4.98
C TYR A 141 -4.16 -6.21 4.31
N PHE A 142 -5.42 -6.24 3.90
CA PHE A 142 -6.13 -5.08 3.36
C PHE A 142 -7.64 -5.27 3.49
N ILE A 143 -8.39 -4.16 3.37
CA ILE A 143 -9.84 -4.14 3.46
C ILE A 143 -10.42 -3.75 2.11
N SER A 144 -11.34 -4.54 1.60
CA SER A 144 -12.08 -4.29 0.37
C SER A 144 -13.35 -3.45 0.60
N SER A 145 -13.94 -2.99 -0.49
CA SER A 145 -15.12 -2.11 -0.47
C SER A 145 -16.39 -2.77 0.06
N ASP A 146 -16.42 -4.09 0.16
CA ASP A 146 -17.51 -4.88 0.76
C ASP A 146 -17.31 -5.17 2.24
N ASN A 147 -16.42 -4.40 2.92
CA ASN A 147 -16.08 -4.59 4.33
C ASN A 147 -15.49 -5.97 4.64
N ARG A 148 -14.64 -6.49 3.77
CA ARG A 148 -13.93 -7.72 3.99
C ARG A 148 -12.46 -7.46 4.25
N LEU A 149 -11.96 -7.93 5.39
CA LEU A 149 -10.53 -8.04 5.67
C LEU A 149 -9.99 -9.32 5.03
N PHE A 150 -8.92 -9.19 4.29
CA PHE A 150 -8.18 -10.31 3.71
C PHE A 150 -6.83 -10.46 4.38
N SER A 151 -6.40 -11.71 4.55
CA SER A 151 -5.03 -12.12 4.84
C SER A 151 -4.52 -12.99 3.73
N LEU A 152 -3.46 -12.55 3.03
CA LEU A 152 -2.81 -13.29 1.96
C LEU A 152 -1.37 -13.63 2.35
N SER A 153 -0.88 -14.77 1.87
CA SER A 153 0.55 -15.07 1.91
C SER A 153 1.33 -14.09 1.02
N LEU A 154 2.36 -13.45 1.55
CA LEU A 154 3.25 -12.58 0.78
C LEU A 154 3.97 -13.34 -0.34
N GLU A 155 4.35 -14.60 -0.11
CA GLU A 155 5.10 -15.40 -1.08
C GLU A 155 4.25 -15.85 -2.26
N THR A 156 3.02 -16.32 -1.98
CA THR A 156 2.19 -16.98 -3.01
C THR A 156 0.99 -16.18 -3.44
N GLY A 157 0.63 -15.14 -2.69
CA GLY A 157 -0.61 -14.39 -2.85
C GLY A 157 -1.88 -15.20 -2.54
N ASN A 158 -1.76 -16.42 -1.98
CA ASN A 158 -2.93 -17.22 -1.63
C ASN A 158 -3.63 -16.64 -0.41
N ILE A 159 -4.97 -16.61 -0.45
CA ILE A 159 -5.76 -16.20 0.70
C ILE A 159 -5.58 -17.25 1.79
N LYS A 160 -5.11 -16.81 2.96
CA LYS A 160 -5.01 -17.65 4.16
C LYS A 160 -6.34 -17.68 4.90
N TRP A 161 -6.91 -16.50 5.10
CA TRP A 161 -8.22 -16.33 5.70
C TRP A 161 -8.81 -14.98 5.28
N SER A 162 -10.11 -14.84 5.47
CA SER A 162 -10.81 -13.57 5.31
C SER A 162 -11.96 -13.48 6.30
N PHE A 163 -12.30 -12.25 6.68
CA PHE A 163 -13.43 -11.96 7.55
C PHE A 163 -14.26 -10.85 6.91
N GLN A 164 -15.56 -11.02 6.89
CA GLN A 164 -16.49 -10.02 6.35
C GLN A 164 -17.46 -9.59 7.45
N THR A 165 -17.55 -8.28 7.66
CA THR A 165 -18.61 -7.67 8.48
C THR A 165 -19.75 -7.16 7.60
N ILE A 166 -20.84 -6.73 8.24
CA ILE A 166 -22.00 -6.20 7.53
C ILE A 166 -21.61 -4.92 6.81
N ALA A 167 -21.75 -4.90 5.49
CA ALA A 167 -21.54 -3.69 4.70
C ALA A 167 -22.69 -2.71 4.92
N GLU A 168 -22.37 -1.46 5.27
CA GLU A 168 -23.38 -0.40 5.27
C GLU A 168 -23.84 -0.07 3.86
N THR A 169 -25.09 0.38 3.74
CA THR A 169 -25.67 0.86 2.48
C THR A 169 -24.96 2.09 1.92
N LYS A 170 -24.32 2.87 2.79
CA LYS A 170 -23.48 4.02 2.40
C LYS A 170 -22.02 3.58 2.34
N LYS A 171 -21.54 3.31 1.12
CA LYS A 171 -20.14 2.92 0.89
C LYS A 171 -19.21 4.09 1.26
N SER A 172 -18.41 3.92 2.30
CA SER A 172 -17.27 4.81 2.53
C SER A 172 -16.28 4.66 1.37
N LEU A 173 -15.77 5.78 0.90
CA LEU A 173 -14.80 5.79 -0.19
C LEU A 173 -13.35 5.68 0.32
N ILE A 174 -13.13 5.71 1.62
CA ILE A 174 -11.80 5.67 2.25
C ILE A 174 -11.90 4.76 3.46
N THR A 175 -11.00 3.79 3.52
CA THR A 175 -10.84 2.89 4.68
C THR A 175 -9.43 3.06 5.21
N ALA A 176 -9.28 3.12 6.53
CA ALA A 176 -7.97 3.15 7.15
C ALA A 176 -7.25 1.81 6.96
N SER A 177 -5.92 1.84 6.99
CA SER A 177 -5.10 0.62 6.93
C SER A 177 -5.33 -0.23 8.19
N PRO A 178 -5.37 -1.57 8.06
CA PRO A 178 -5.20 -2.43 9.22
C PRO A 178 -3.88 -2.13 9.94
N ILE A 179 -3.81 -2.44 11.23
CA ILE A 179 -2.58 -2.34 12.02
C ILE A 179 -2.26 -3.69 12.65
N ALA A 180 -0.99 -3.93 12.95
CA ALA A 180 -0.53 -5.15 13.60
C ALA A 180 0.26 -4.83 14.86
N PHE A 181 -0.05 -5.57 15.92
CA PHE A 181 0.71 -5.56 17.15
C PHE A 181 0.80 -6.97 17.72
N GLU A 182 2.02 -7.45 17.97
CA GLU A 182 2.27 -8.83 18.42
C GLU A 182 1.58 -9.88 17.54
N ASN A 183 0.64 -10.67 18.06
CA ASN A 183 -0.12 -11.67 17.29
C ASN A 183 -1.51 -11.19 16.85
N THR A 184 -1.74 -9.88 16.93
CA THR A 184 -3.07 -9.30 16.70
C THR A 184 -3.06 -8.38 15.49
N ILE A 185 -4.05 -8.54 14.62
CA ILE A 185 -4.37 -7.62 13.54
C ILE A 185 -5.64 -6.86 13.93
N ILE A 186 -5.59 -5.54 13.91
CA ILE A 186 -6.74 -4.70 14.19
C ILE A 186 -7.20 -4.04 12.90
N ALA A 187 -8.46 -4.24 12.54
CA ALA A 187 -9.04 -3.74 11.31
C ALA A 187 -10.20 -2.77 11.59
N PRO A 188 -10.13 -1.53 11.07
CA PRO A 188 -11.24 -0.57 11.10
C PRO A 188 -12.15 -0.78 9.90
N PHE A 189 -13.43 -1.03 10.14
CA PHE A 189 -14.44 -1.20 9.10
C PHE A 189 -15.27 0.07 8.87
N SER A 190 -15.86 0.20 7.68
CA SER A 190 -16.62 1.39 7.29
C SER A 190 -17.90 1.60 8.09
N ASN A 191 -18.41 0.57 8.75
CA ASN A 191 -19.57 0.62 9.66
C ASN A 191 -19.23 1.13 11.07
N GLY A 192 -17.98 1.57 11.30
CA GLY A 192 -17.48 2.06 12.59
C GLY A 192 -16.98 0.97 13.53
N GLU A 193 -17.01 -0.29 13.13
CA GLU A 193 -16.45 -1.38 13.92
C GLU A 193 -14.93 -1.36 13.88
N LEU A 194 -14.31 -1.64 15.02
CA LEU A 194 -12.90 -1.91 15.17
C LEU A 194 -12.76 -3.33 15.73
N VAL A 195 -12.24 -4.24 14.91
CA VAL A 195 -12.20 -5.67 15.26
C VAL A 195 -10.75 -6.14 15.33
N ALA A 196 -10.44 -6.92 16.34
CA ALA A 196 -9.14 -7.56 16.53
C ALA A 196 -9.21 -9.03 16.10
N PHE A 197 -8.19 -9.47 15.39
CA PHE A 197 -8.07 -10.82 14.84
C PHE A 197 -6.73 -11.44 15.22
N SER A 198 -6.70 -12.73 15.45
CA SER A 198 -5.44 -13.47 15.49
C SER A 198 -4.76 -13.42 14.11
N HIS A 199 -3.44 -13.12 14.09
CA HIS A 199 -2.64 -13.15 12.89
C HIS A 199 -2.68 -14.52 12.19
N ASP A 200 -2.74 -15.61 12.95
CA ASP A 200 -2.57 -16.96 12.43
C ASP A 200 -3.80 -17.47 11.67
N ASP A 201 -5.00 -17.27 12.22
CA ASP A 201 -6.23 -17.87 11.71
C ASP A 201 -7.42 -16.91 11.57
N GLY A 202 -7.25 -15.64 11.93
CA GLY A 202 -8.30 -14.62 11.78
C GLY A 202 -9.46 -14.75 12.79
N ARG A 203 -9.24 -15.39 13.95
CA ARG A 203 -10.23 -15.53 15.02
C ARG A 203 -10.04 -14.52 16.13
#